data_9782fb2812766d22d9c069aeaae80578
#
_entry.id   9782fb2812766d22d9c069aeaae80578
#
_cell.length_a   1.000
_cell.length_b   1.000
_cell.length_c   1.000
_cell.angle_alpha   90.00
_cell.angle_beta   90.00
_cell.angle_gamma   90.00
#
_symmetry.space_group_name_H-M   'P 1'
#
loop_
_entity.id
_entity.type
_entity.pdbx_description
1 polymer ?
#
loop_
_entity_poly.entity_id
_entity_poly.type
_entity_poly.pdbx_seq_one_letter_code
_entity_poly.pdbx_strand_id
1 'polypeptide(L)'
;MSVYTYILISTIIFILIIYILVAMLLGVKAKLLPSGPVKILINEEKEIEVNSGSTLLSTLGDNKVFLPSACGGGGTCVQCKCIVSEGGGEILPTEKPHFSRKEIKEGWRLGCQVKVKENMNIHVPEEVFGIKKYEAKVVRNYNVASFIKEFVVEIPEEMNYKAGGYIQIEIPKCEVDYSNIDITSHPDEHPDDPEKFKLEWDKFGLWNLKMKNDESVERAYSMASYPAEGKEIMLNVRIATPPWDCLLYTSPSPRDATLSRMPSSA
;
A
#
# COMPACT_ATOMS: atom_id res chain seq x y z
N MET A 1 -34.04 22.13 43.69
CA MET A 1 -33.74 21.30 42.51
C MET A 1 -32.88 20.14 42.97
N SER A 2 -33.22 18.92 42.57
CA SER A 2 -32.46 17.71 42.89
C SER A 2 -31.07 17.73 42.21
N VAL A 3 -30.09 17.13 42.85
CA VAL A 3 -28.73 16.93 42.24
C VAL A 3 -28.84 16.26 40.88
N TYR A 4 -29.75 15.34 40.70
CA TYR A 4 -30.03 14.67 39.42
C TYR A 4 -30.46 15.65 38.32
N THR A 5 -31.19 16.72 38.65
CA THR A 5 -31.62 17.74 37.68
C THR A 5 -30.43 18.54 37.15
N TYR A 6 -29.46 18.88 38.01
CA TYR A 6 -28.24 19.58 37.59
C TYR A 6 -27.37 18.68 36.72
N ILE A 7 -27.22 17.40 37.07
CA ILE A 7 -26.47 16.44 36.25
C ILE A 7 -27.11 16.31 34.86
N LEU A 8 -28.41 16.15 34.80
CA LEU A 8 -29.14 16.00 33.55
C LEU A 8 -29.01 17.25 32.66
N ILE A 9 -29.17 18.45 33.23
CA ILE A 9 -29.00 19.71 32.50
C ILE A 9 -27.58 19.87 32.00
N SER A 10 -26.56 19.60 32.83
CA SER A 10 -25.16 19.73 32.43
C SER A 10 -24.80 18.74 31.33
N THR A 11 -25.31 17.51 31.37
CA THR A 11 -25.11 16.50 30.34
C THR A 11 -25.74 16.93 29.02
N ILE A 12 -26.94 17.46 29.03
CA ILE A 12 -27.62 17.95 27.82
C ILE A 12 -26.84 19.12 27.21
N ILE A 13 -26.41 20.10 28.05
CA ILE A 13 -25.60 21.23 27.56
C ILE A 13 -24.29 20.74 26.93
N PHE A 14 -23.62 19.79 27.57
CA PHE A 14 -22.37 19.23 27.06
C PHE A 14 -22.55 18.56 25.70
N ILE A 15 -23.59 17.72 25.57
CA ILE A 15 -23.93 17.05 24.30
C ILE A 15 -24.25 18.10 23.22
N LEU A 16 -24.99 19.14 23.55
CA LEU A 16 -25.36 20.21 22.61
C LEU A 16 -24.14 20.99 22.14
N ILE A 17 -23.19 21.27 23.03
CA ILE A 17 -21.92 21.94 22.65
C ILE A 17 -21.12 21.04 21.69
N ILE A 18 -21.00 19.75 22.00
CA ILE A 18 -20.28 18.81 21.10
C ILE A 18 -20.97 18.77 19.73
N TYR A 19 -22.30 18.69 19.70
CA TYR A 19 -23.05 18.64 18.45
C TYR A 19 -22.81 19.90 17.60
N ILE A 20 -22.85 21.10 18.24
CA ILE A 20 -22.58 22.37 17.56
C ILE A 20 -21.16 22.41 17.01
N LEU A 21 -20.15 21.97 17.79
CA LEU A 21 -18.75 21.94 17.34
C LEU A 21 -18.56 20.97 16.16
N VAL A 22 -19.17 19.79 16.21
CA VAL A 22 -19.11 18.82 15.09
C VAL A 22 -19.81 19.39 13.86
N ALA A 23 -21.00 19.96 14.01
CA ALA A 23 -21.73 20.57 12.90
C ALA A 23 -20.95 21.74 12.27
N MET A 24 -20.32 22.59 13.09
CA MET A 24 -19.45 23.67 12.63
C MET A 24 -18.23 23.12 11.86
N LEU A 25 -17.57 22.09 12.38
CA LEU A 25 -16.43 21.45 11.75
C LEU A 25 -16.80 20.82 10.41
N LEU A 26 -17.93 20.10 10.34
CA LEU A 26 -18.43 19.52 9.10
C LEU A 26 -18.83 20.60 8.08
N GLY A 27 -19.46 21.71 8.53
CA GLY A 27 -19.79 22.84 7.68
C GLY A 27 -18.56 23.54 7.10
N VAL A 28 -17.55 23.77 7.93
CA VAL A 28 -16.25 24.32 7.48
C VAL A 28 -15.56 23.36 6.51
N LYS A 29 -15.55 22.06 6.82
CA LYS A 29 -15.00 21.03 5.94
C LYS A 29 -15.70 21.00 4.58
N ALA A 30 -17.03 21.04 4.55
CA ALA A 30 -17.81 21.06 3.31
C ALA A 30 -17.56 22.31 2.45
N LYS A 31 -17.25 23.44 3.09
CA LYS A 31 -16.99 24.70 2.39
C LYS A 31 -15.53 24.84 1.91
N LEU A 32 -14.58 24.25 2.63
CA LEU A 32 -13.15 24.35 2.33
C LEU A 32 -12.62 23.22 1.44
N LEU A 33 -13.25 22.05 1.45
CA LEU A 33 -12.88 20.98 0.54
C LEU A 33 -13.62 21.18 -0.79
N PRO A 34 -12.89 21.38 -1.89
CA PRO A 34 -13.51 21.39 -3.20
C PRO A 34 -14.18 20.03 -3.42
N SER A 35 -15.47 20.05 -3.71
CA SER A 35 -16.26 18.87 -4.04
C SER A 35 -16.71 19.03 -5.49
N GLY A 36 -16.24 18.16 -6.37
CA GLY A 36 -16.64 18.16 -7.77
C GLY A 36 -15.65 17.40 -8.64
N PRO A 37 -16.04 17.15 -9.89
CA PRO A 37 -15.13 16.57 -10.86
C PRO A 37 -14.03 17.59 -11.19
N VAL A 38 -12.81 17.10 -11.26
CA VAL A 38 -11.61 17.85 -11.65
C VAL A 38 -10.94 17.12 -12.80
N LYS A 39 -10.24 17.88 -13.64
CA LYS A 39 -9.54 17.33 -14.79
C LYS A 39 -8.06 17.23 -14.50
N ILE A 40 -7.48 16.09 -14.85
CA ILE A 40 -6.04 15.88 -14.79
C ILE A 40 -5.56 15.63 -16.22
N LEU A 41 -4.70 16.53 -16.69
CA LEU A 41 -4.01 16.39 -17.97
C LEU A 41 -2.67 15.70 -17.73
N ILE A 42 -2.45 14.57 -18.39
CA ILE A 42 -1.26 13.72 -18.24
C ILE A 42 -0.43 13.80 -19.50
N ASN A 43 0.83 14.22 -19.39
CA ASN A 43 1.80 14.33 -20.49
C ASN A 43 1.27 15.14 -21.68
N GLU A 44 0.35 16.11 -21.44
CA GLU A 44 -0.28 16.94 -22.47
C GLU A 44 -1.14 16.16 -23.51
N GLU A 45 -1.29 14.83 -23.34
CA GLU A 45 -1.96 13.95 -24.29
C GLU A 45 -3.26 13.36 -23.74
N LYS A 46 -3.26 12.94 -22.46
CA LYS A 46 -4.39 12.22 -21.87
C LYS A 46 -5.08 13.05 -20.81
N GLU A 47 -6.34 13.42 -21.05
CA GLU A 47 -7.20 14.06 -20.04
C GLU A 47 -8.08 13.01 -19.36
N ILE A 48 -8.12 13.03 -18.03
CA ILE A 48 -9.01 12.22 -17.21
C ILE A 48 -9.84 13.11 -16.31
N GLU A 49 -11.13 12.78 -16.15
CA GLU A 49 -12.03 13.46 -15.23
C GLU A 49 -12.23 12.59 -13.99
N VAL A 50 -11.97 13.14 -12.81
CA VAL A 50 -11.91 12.42 -11.55
C VAL A 50 -12.56 13.22 -10.43
N ASN A 51 -12.96 12.54 -9.36
CA ASN A 51 -13.45 13.21 -8.17
C ASN A 51 -12.30 13.74 -7.31
N SER A 52 -12.46 14.98 -6.81
CA SER A 52 -11.48 15.57 -5.90
C SER A 52 -11.47 14.88 -4.53
N GLY A 53 -10.32 14.97 -3.82
CA GLY A 53 -10.18 14.53 -2.42
C GLY A 53 -9.20 13.40 -2.18
N SER A 54 -9.00 12.49 -3.14
CA SER A 54 -8.05 11.38 -3.05
C SER A 54 -6.60 11.83 -3.30
N THR A 55 -5.63 10.94 -3.08
CA THR A 55 -4.24 11.19 -3.48
C THR A 55 -4.10 11.05 -5.00
N LEU A 56 -3.14 11.76 -5.58
CA LEU A 56 -2.85 11.65 -7.01
C LEU A 56 -2.48 10.20 -7.38
N LEU A 57 -1.70 9.50 -6.54
CA LEU A 57 -1.35 8.08 -6.73
C LEU A 57 -2.60 7.19 -6.86
N SER A 58 -3.54 7.29 -5.90
CA SER A 58 -4.77 6.49 -5.91
C SER A 58 -5.63 6.84 -7.12
N THR A 59 -5.82 8.13 -7.37
CA THR A 59 -6.63 8.62 -8.49
C THR A 59 -6.11 8.16 -9.86
N LEU A 60 -4.79 8.18 -10.04
CA LEU A 60 -4.17 7.69 -11.28
C LEU A 60 -4.33 6.17 -11.40
N GLY A 61 -4.15 5.42 -10.31
CA GLY A 61 -4.35 3.97 -10.27
C GLY A 61 -5.77 3.57 -10.66
N ASP A 62 -6.79 4.26 -10.13
CA ASP A 62 -8.21 4.05 -10.48
C ASP A 62 -8.47 4.27 -11.99
N ASN A 63 -7.66 5.12 -12.63
CA ASN A 63 -7.73 5.43 -14.06
C ASN A 63 -6.70 4.66 -14.91
N LYS A 64 -6.16 3.56 -14.40
CA LYS A 64 -5.22 2.66 -15.09
C LYS A 64 -3.88 3.33 -15.47
N VAL A 65 -3.44 4.31 -14.70
CA VAL A 65 -2.12 4.93 -14.77
C VAL A 65 -1.39 4.60 -13.47
N PHE A 66 -0.54 3.59 -13.51
CA PHE A 66 0.06 3.02 -12.29
C PHE A 66 1.44 3.61 -12.03
N LEU A 67 1.52 4.56 -11.10
CA LEU A 67 2.80 5.03 -10.56
C LEU A 67 3.43 3.96 -9.65
N PRO A 68 4.71 3.68 -9.76
CA PRO A 68 5.38 2.73 -8.88
C PRO A 68 5.31 3.20 -7.41
N SER A 69 4.95 2.29 -6.50
CA SER A 69 4.80 2.63 -5.07
C SER A 69 5.09 1.44 -4.18
N ALA A 70 6.35 1.16 -3.91
CA ALA A 70 6.76 0.04 -3.06
C ALA A 70 6.30 0.18 -1.59
N CYS A 71 6.04 1.40 -1.10
CA CYS A 71 5.55 1.65 0.25
C CYS A 71 4.02 1.69 0.38
N GLY A 72 3.28 1.40 -0.69
CA GLY A 72 1.81 1.48 -0.69
C GLY A 72 1.25 2.87 -0.36
N GLY A 73 1.94 3.94 -0.78
CA GLY A 73 1.48 5.31 -0.56
C GLY A 73 1.99 5.97 0.72
N GLY A 74 2.87 5.32 1.49
CA GLY A 74 3.41 5.85 2.76
C GLY A 74 4.42 6.99 2.63
N GLY A 75 4.82 7.39 1.42
CA GLY A 75 5.75 8.51 1.19
C GLY A 75 7.23 8.20 1.44
N THR A 76 7.60 6.94 1.70
CA THR A 76 8.96 6.57 2.13
C THR A 76 9.83 5.98 1.03
N CYS A 77 9.26 5.29 0.03
CA CYS A 77 10.04 4.66 -1.06
C CYS A 77 10.47 5.63 -2.16
N VAL A 78 9.85 6.80 -2.23
CA VAL A 78 10.16 7.87 -3.21
C VAL A 78 9.97 7.46 -4.69
N GLN A 79 9.28 6.35 -4.96
CA GLN A 79 9.13 5.83 -6.32
C GLN A 79 8.00 6.47 -7.12
N CYS A 80 6.96 6.98 -6.44
CA CYS A 80 5.81 7.62 -7.08
C CYS A 80 6.09 9.07 -7.51
N LYS A 81 7.32 9.35 -7.95
CA LYS A 81 7.73 10.66 -8.45
C LYS A 81 7.02 11.01 -9.75
N CYS A 82 6.49 12.20 -9.83
CA CYS A 82 5.96 12.80 -11.05
C CYS A 82 6.18 14.31 -10.99
N ILE A 83 6.15 14.97 -12.13
CA ILE A 83 6.17 16.42 -12.18
C ILE A 83 4.72 16.91 -12.15
N VAL A 84 4.42 17.87 -11.27
CA VAL A 84 3.11 18.50 -11.20
C VAL A 84 3.30 19.98 -11.54
N SER A 85 2.96 20.33 -12.76
CA SER A 85 3.14 21.69 -13.28
C SER A 85 2.08 22.64 -12.72
N GLU A 86 0.84 22.15 -12.57
CA GLU A 86 -0.29 22.93 -12.08
C GLU A 86 -1.18 22.11 -11.15
N GLY A 87 -1.83 22.75 -10.18
CA GLY A 87 -2.82 22.11 -9.31
C GLY A 87 -2.25 21.26 -8.16
N GLY A 88 -0.92 21.19 -8.02
CA GLY A 88 -0.26 20.38 -6.99
C GLY A 88 -0.14 21.05 -5.62
N GLY A 89 -0.43 22.35 -5.52
CA GLY A 89 -0.20 23.14 -4.34
C GLY A 89 1.28 23.22 -3.94
N GLU A 90 1.58 23.71 -2.74
CA GLU A 90 2.95 23.81 -2.26
C GLU A 90 3.52 22.42 -1.88
N ILE A 91 4.84 22.26 -2.04
CA ILE A 91 5.54 21.04 -1.63
C ILE A 91 5.47 20.86 -0.11
N LEU A 92 5.06 19.67 0.31
CA LEU A 92 4.89 19.35 1.72
C LEU A 92 6.26 19.21 2.43
N PRO A 93 6.32 19.54 3.72
CA PRO A 93 7.54 19.31 4.54
C PRO A 93 8.01 17.84 4.50
N THR A 94 7.08 16.90 4.35
CA THR A 94 7.36 15.45 4.24
C THR A 94 7.99 15.05 2.92
N GLU A 95 7.79 15.85 1.86
CA GLU A 95 8.35 15.59 0.53
C GLU A 95 9.73 16.22 0.35
N LYS A 96 9.96 17.38 0.96
CA LYS A 96 11.20 18.18 0.79
C LYS A 96 12.49 17.42 0.97
N PRO A 97 12.64 16.48 1.94
CA PRO A 97 13.89 15.73 2.12
C PRO A 97 14.22 14.78 0.96
N HIS A 98 13.25 14.47 0.12
CA HIS A 98 13.38 13.49 -0.97
C HIS A 98 13.73 14.14 -2.31
N PHE A 99 13.78 15.47 -2.37
CA PHE A 99 14.03 16.21 -3.61
C PHE A 99 15.17 17.21 -3.46
N SER A 100 15.96 17.33 -4.49
CA SER A 100 16.94 18.40 -4.63
C SER A 100 16.25 19.75 -4.87
N ARG A 101 16.97 20.84 -4.64
CA ARG A 101 16.46 22.20 -4.93
C ARG A 101 16.07 22.38 -6.41
N LYS A 102 16.75 21.67 -7.31
CA LYS A 102 16.47 21.68 -8.75
C LYS A 102 15.13 21.00 -9.03
N GLU A 103 14.96 19.78 -8.53
CA GLU A 103 13.71 19.00 -8.68
C GLU A 103 12.50 19.74 -8.12
N ILE A 104 12.66 20.41 -6.97
CA ILE A 104 11.56 21.23 -6.39
C ILE A 104 11.14 22.35 -7.34
N LYS A 105 12.12 23.01 -7.99
CA LYS A 105 11.84 24.09 -8.98
C LYS A 105 11.21 23.56 -10.27
N GLU A 106 11.53 22.33 -10.64
CA GLU A 106 10.97 21.65 -11.80
C GLU A 106 9.56 21.08 -11.52
N GLY A 107 9.05 21.19 -10.29
CA GLY A 107 7.73 20.73 -9.91
C GLY A 107 7.64 19.25 -9.57
N TRP A 108 8.75 18.59 -9.25
CA TRP A 108 8.72 17.20 -8.81
C TRP A 108 8.00 17.02 -7.48
N ARG A 109 7.10 16.04 -7.43
CA ARG A 109 6.27 15.71 -6.28
C ARG A 109 6.17 14.20 -6.09
N LEU A 110 5.74 13.79 -4.89
CA LEU A 110 5.36 12.41 -4.63
C LEU A 110 3.85 12.24 -4.84
N GLY A 111 3.43 11.48 -5.84
CA GLY A 111 2.02 11.27 -6.17
C GLY A 111 1.18 10.78 -4.99
N CYS A 112 1.77 10.03 -4.05
CA CYS A 112 1.09 9.59 -2.83
C CYS A 112 0.85 10.69 -1.79
N GLN A 113 1.58 11.81 -1.86
CA GLN A 113 1.45 12.94 -0.93
C GLN A 113 0.60 14.09 -1.51
N VAL A 114 0.52 14.18 -2.83
CA VAL A 114 -0.28 15.20 -3.51
C VAL A 114 -1.75 14.82 -3.46
N LYS A 115 -2.59 15.76 -3.02
CA LYS A 115 -4.05 15.63 -3.02
C LYS A 115 -4.63 16.26 -4.27
N VAL A 116 -5.52 15.55 -4.94
CA VAL A 116 -6.29 16.07 -6.07
C VAL A 116 -7.38 16.99 -5.54
N LYS A 117 -7.23 18.31 -5.73
CA LYS A 117 -8.17 19.32 -5.22
C LYS A 117 -8.76 20.19 -6.32
N GLU A 118 -8.03 20.37 -7.38
CA GLU A 118 -8.35 21.25 -8.52
C GLU A 118 -7.83 20.63 -9.80
N ASN A 119 -8.06 21.26 -10.94
CA ASN A 119 -7.50 20.78 -12.20
C ASN A 119 -5.98 20.74 -12.13
N MET A 120 -5.41 19.69 -12.66
CA MET A 120 -3.97 19.43 -12.57
C MET A 120 -3.37 19.19 -13.95
N ASN A 121 -2.13 19.62 -14.12
CA ASN A 121 -1.30 19.25 -15.24
C ASN A 121 -0.08 18.51 -14.69
N ILE A 122 0.09 17.24 -15.11
CA ILE A 122 1.13 16.36 -14.59
C ILE A 122 1.93 15.75 -15.74
N HIS A 123 3.22 15.54 -15.47
CA HIS A 123 4.06 14.77 -16.34
C HIS A 123 4.58 13.53 -15.60
N VAL A 124 4.29 12.35 -16.12
CA VAL A 124 4.73 11.07 -15.59
C VAL A 124 5.73 10.43 -16.55
N PRO A 125 6.75 9.71 -16.05
CA PRO A 125 7.72 9.02 -16.90
C PRO A 125 7.02 8.07 -17.90
N GLU A 126 7.51 8.00 -19.12
CA GLU A 126 6.93 7.15 -20.17
C GLU A 126 6.86 5.67 -19.79
N GLU A 127 7.80 5.21 -18.99
CA GLU A 127 7.84 3.84 -18.46
C GLU A 127 6.56 3.48 -17.64
N VAL A 128 5.90 4.48 -17.07
CA VAL A 128 4.64 4.30 -16.31
C VAL A 128 3.47 3.87 -17.20
N PHE A 129 3.46 4.28 -18.48
CA PHE A 129 2.41 3.88 -19.43
C PHE A 129 2.58 2.45 -19.94
N GLY A 130 3.76 1.87 -19.77
CA GLY A 130 4.05 0.47 -20.10
C GLY A 130 3.67 -0.52 -19.01
N ILE A 131 3.24 -0.06 -17.82
CA ILE A 131 2.86 -0.93 -16.72
C ILE A 131 1.53 -1.59 -17.04
N LYS A 132 1.56 -2.92 -17.07
CA LYS A 132 0.37 -3.76 -17.27
C LYS A 132 -0.01 -4.44 -15.96
N LYS A 133 -1.30 -4.61 -15.72
CA LYS A 133 -1.83 -5.43 -14.62
C LYS A 133 -2.28 -6.76 -15.19
N TYR A 134 -1.79 -7.83 -14.60
CA TYR A 134 -2.11 -9.20 -15.00
C TYR A 134 -2.89 -9.90 -13.90
N GLU A 135 -3.83 -10.75 -14.30
CA GLU A 135 -4.33 -11.80 -13.43
C GLU A 135 -3.38 -12.98 -13.55
N ALA A 136 -2.79 -13.38 -12.43
CA ALA A 136 -1.83 -14.46 -12.38
C ALA A 136 -2.38 -15.64 -11.60
N LYS A 137 -1.99 -16.86 -12.00
CA LYS A 137 -2.36 -18.09 -11.33
C LYS A 137 -1.23 -18.55 -10.42
N VAL A 138 -1.54 -18.87 -9.16
CA VAL A 138 -0.57 -19.46 -8.24
C VAL A 138 -0.24 -20.90 -8.68
N VAL A 139 1.03 -21.16 -8.94
CA VAL A 139 1.53 -22.48 -9.38
C VAL A 139 2.19 -23.22 -8.21
N ARG A 140 3.00 -22.52 -7.41
CA ARG A 140 3.68 -23.07 -6.24
C ARG A 140 3.57 -22.12 -5.05
N ASN A 141 3.46 -22.69 -3.85
CA ASN A 141 3.36 -21.91 -2.61
C ASN A 141 3.84 -22.78 -1.42
N TYR A 142 5.13 -23.08 -1.39
CA TYR A 142 5.75 -23.90 -0.37
C TYR A 142 6.60 -23.08 0.59
N ASN A 143 6.76 -23.57 1.82
CA ASN A 143 7.71 -22.98 2.74
C ASN A 143 9.14 -23.47 2.41
N VAL A 144 10.06 -22.55 2.24
CA VAL A 144 11.51 -22.80 2.11
C VAL A 144 12.24 -22.49 3.43
N ALA A 145 11.58 -21.79 4.35
CA ALA A 145 12.00 -21.59 5.73
C ALA A 145 10.76 -21.39 6.60
N SER A 146 10.92 -21.43 7.94
CA SER A 146 9.81 -21.34 8.90
C SER A 146 8.86 -20.17 8.64
N PHE A 147 9.37 -19.06 8.09
CA PHE A 147 8.62 -17.83 7.82
C PHE A 147 8.78 -17.29 6.41
N ILE A 148 9.33 -18.07 5.49
CA ILE A 148 9.54 -17.66 4.09
C ILE A 148 8.90 -18.68 3.18
N LYS A 149 8.06 -18.19 2.28
CA LYS A 149 7.45 -18.97 1.21
C LYS A 149 8.12 -18.70 -0.13
N GLU A 150 8.40 -19.76 -0.87
CA GLU A 150 8.53 -19.69 -2.30
C GLU A 150 7.12 -19.57 -2.90
N PHE A 151 6.85 -18.44 -3.51
CA PHE A 151 5.56 -18.12 -4.12
C PHE A 151 5.77 -17.91 -5.60
N VAL A 152 5.25 -18.83 -6.41
CA VAL A 152 5.39 -18.78 -7.86
C VAL A 152 4.04 -18.57 -8.50
N VAL A 153 3.97 -17.58 -9.37
CA VAL A 153 2.78 -17.24 -10.15
C VAL A 153 3.05 -17.36 -11.63
N GLU A 154 2.10 -17.87 -12.38
CA GLU A 154 2.10 -17.91 -13.83
C GLU A 154 1.29 -16.73 -14.37
N ILE A 155 1.91 -15.96 -15.26
CA ILE A 155 1.27 -14.83 -15.96
C ILE A 155 0.84 -15.25 -17.38
N PRO A 156 -0.20 -14.63 -17.96
CA PRO A 156 -0.75 -15.05 -19.26
C PRO A 156 0.20 -14.80 -20.43
N GLU A 157 1.05 -13.80 -20.36
CA GLU A 157 2.03 -13.44 -21.40
C GLU A 157 3.41 -13.24 -20.79
N GLU A 158 4.47 -13.44 -21.58
CA GLU A 158 5.83 -13.20 -21.13
C GLU A 158 6.04 -11.72 -20.81
N MET A 159 6.68 -11.47 -19.68
CA MET A 159 7.03 -10.13 -19.23
C MET A 159 8.50 -9.85 -19.49
N ASN A 160 8.78 -8.79 -20.25
CA ASN A 160 10.15 -8.35 -20.46
C ASN A 160 10.58 -7.47 -19.28
N TYR A 161 11.47 -7.96 -18.44
CA TYR A 161 12.02 -7.26 -17.28
C TYR A 161 13.53 -7.45 -17.16
N LYS A 162 14.16 -6.63 -16.33
CA LYS A 162 15.58 -6.78 -16.00
C LYS A 162 15.73 -7.48 -14.66
N ALA A 163 16.75 -8.31 -14.51
CA ALA A 163 17.09 -8.93 -13.23
C ALA A 163 17.21 -7.88 -12.11
N GLY A 164 16.67 -8.21 -10.93
CA GLY A 164 16.58 -7.27 -9.81
C GLY A 164 15.33 -6.37 -9.85
N GLY A 165 14.44 -6.57 -10.82
CA GLY A 165 13.14 -5.91 -10.85
C GLY A 165 12.21 -6.35 -9.71
N TYR A 166 11.12 -5.64 -9.55
CA TYR A 166 10.06 -5.98 -8.60
C TYR A 166 8.70 -5.91 -9.28
N ILE A 167 7.74 -6.63 -8.73
CA ILE A 167 6.33 -6.54 -9.11
C ILE A 167 5.50 -6.02 -7.94
N GLN A 168 4.35 -5.43 -8.25
CA GLN A 168 3.35 -5.07 -7.26
C GLN A 168 2.23 -6.10 -7.30
N ILE A 169 1.90 -6.65 -6.13
CA ILE A 169 0.77 -7.57 -5.96
C ILE A 169 -0.34 -6.82 -5.26
N GLU A 170 -1.51 -6.82 -5.85
CA GLU A 170 -2.73 -6.36 -5.20
C GLU A 170 -3.27 -7.47 -4.29
N ILE A 171 -3.39 -7.13 -3.02
CA ILE A 171 -3.98 -7.98 -1.99
C ILE A 171 -5.39 -7.43 -1.75
N PRO A 172 -6.45 -8.18 -2.07
CA PRO A 172 -7.81 -7.71 -1.89
C PRO A 172 -8.15 -7.57 -0.40
N LYS A 173 -9.28 -6.94 -0.12
CA LYS A 173 -9.90 -7.02 1.21
C LYS A 173 -10.07 -8.48 1.58
N CYS A 174 -9.47 -8.89 2.70
CA CYS A 174 -9.51 -10.28 3.15
C CYS A 174 -9.37 -10.38 4.67
N GLU A 175 -9.83 -11.50 5.20
CA GLU A 175 -9.56 -11.94 6.57
C GLU A 175 -8.89 -13.32 6.49
N VAL A 176 -7.74 -13.46 7.12
CA VAL A 176 -6.94 -14.69 7.11
C VAL A 176 -6.77 -15.17 8.55
N ASP A 177 -7.18 -16.40 8.80
CA ASP A 177 -6.88 -17.12 10.02
C ASP A 177 -5.61 -17.93 9.80
N TYR A 178 -4.60 -17.74 10.65
CA TYR A 178 -3.31 -18.39 10.50
C TYR A 178 -3.38 -19.91 10.69
N SER A 179 -4.43 -20.39 11.37
CA SER A 179 -4.69 -21.84 11.47
C SER A 179 -4.93 -22.51 10.11
N ASN A 180 -5.31 -21.74 9.10
CA ASN A 180 -5.59 -22.20 7.74
C ASN A 180 -4.41 -22.01 6.77
N ILE A 181 -3.30 -21.44 7.24
CA ILE A 181 -2.13 -21.24 6.38
C ILE A 181 -1.42 -22.56 6.17
N ASP A 182 -1.26 -22.97 4.92
CA ASP A 182 -0.44 -24.08 4.56
C ASP A 182 1.05 -23.70 4.69
N ILE A 183 1.80 -24.44 5.50
CA ILE A 183 3.25 -24.28 5.74
C ILE A 183 4.04 -25.49 5.29
N THR A 184 3.50 -26.28 4.38
CA THR A 184 4.19 -27.43 3.81
C THR A 184 5.54 -27.02 3.24
N SER A 185 6.59 -27.79 3.57
CA SER A 185 7.93 -27.58 3.03
C SER A 185 8.01 -27.92 1.54
N HIS A 186 8.98 -27.32 0.85
CA HIS A 186 9.19 -27.62 -0.56
C HIS A 186 9.54 -29.12 -0.73
N PRO A 187 8.84 -29.86 -1.61
CA PRO A 187 8.99 -31.30 -1.72
C PRO A 187 10.39 -31.74 -2.19
N ASP A 188 11.08 -30.91 -2.99
CA ASP A 188 12.44 -31.22 -3.46
C ASP A 188 13.51 -30.99 -2.38
N GLU A 189 13.23 -30.07 -1.42
CA GLU A 189 14.19 -29.78 -0.35
C GLU A 189 14.01 -30.71 0.85
N HIS A 190 12.78 -31.06 1.17
CA HIS A 190 12.43 -31.89 2.33
C HIS A 190 11.38 -32.94 1.98
N PRO A 191 11.70 -33.89 1.08
CA PRO A 191 10.75 -34.91 0.63
C PRO A 191 10.23 -35.81 1.77
N ASP A 192 11.07 -36.04 2.78
CA ASP A 192 10.75 -36.95 3.90
C ASP A 192 10.12 -36.20 5.11
N ASP A 193 10.08 -34.88 5.10
CA ASP A 193 9.56 -34.08 6.22
C ASP A 193 8.76 -32.86 5.73
N PRO A 194 7.55 -33.09 5.23
CA PRO A 194 6.69 -31.97 4.74
C PRO A 194 6.24 -31.01 5.84
N GLU A 195 6.27 -31.44 7.10
CA GLU A 195 5.84 -30.62 8.26
C GLU A 195 7.03 -30.02 9.03
N LYS A 196 8.22 -29.97 8.44
CA LYS A 196 9.47 -29.52 9.09
C LYS A 196 9.34 -28.22 9.87
N PHE A 197 8.58 -27.26 9.36
CA PHE A 197 8.46 -25.91 9.93
C PHE A 197 7.36 -25.79 10.99
N LYS A 198 6.58 -26.83 11.23
CA LYS A 198 5.45 -26.83 12.17
C LYS A 198 5.87 -26.61 13.61
N LEU A 199 7.01 -27.18 13.99
CA LEU A 199 7.54 -27.06 15.36
C LEU A 199 7.78 -25.58 15.78
N GLU A 200 8.30 -24.74 14.88
CA GLU A 200 8.49 -23.33 15.16
C GLU A 200 7.16 -22.59 15.27
N TRP A 201 6.18 -22.91 14.42
CA TRP A 201 4.86 -22.33 14.48
C TRP A 201 4.12 -22.69 15.75
N ASP A 202 4.22 -23.94 16.20
CA ASP A 202 3.68 -24.40 17.50
C ASP A 202 4.38 -23.68 18.66
N LYS A 203 5.71 -23.62 18.63
CA LYS A 203 6.53 -22.96 19.67
C LYS A 203 6.18 -21.50 19.85
N PHE A 204 5.88 -20.77 18.77
CA PHE A 204 5.55 -19.36 18.80
C PHE A 204 4.04 -19.08 18.85
N GLY A 205 3.21 -20.11 18.85
CA GLY A 205 1.75 -19.98 18.94
C GLY A 205 1.12 -19.24 17.75
N LEU A 206 1.72 -19.36 16.55
CA LEU A 206 1.32 -18.56 15.38
C LEU A 206 -0.04 -18.93 14.82
N TRP A 207 -0.50 -20.15 15.06
CA TRP A 207 -1.81 -20.63 14.63
C TRP A 207 -2.98 -19.83 15.20
N ASN A 208 -2.77 -19.13 16.30
CA ASN A 208 -3.81 -18.30 16.95
C ASN A 208 -3.92 -16.90 16.38
N LEU A 209 -3.07 -16.54 15.43
CA LEU A 209 -3.06 -15.22 14.82
C LEU A 209 -4.16 -15.08 13.77
N LYS A 210 -4.65 -13.86 13.62
CA LYS A 210 -5.60 -13.46 12.58
C LYS A 210 -5.12 -12.17 11.96
N MET A 211 -5.29 -12.08 10.65
CA MET A 211 -4.99 -10.87 9.88
C MET A 211 -6.25 -10.43 9.15
N LYS A 212 -6.48 -9.13 9.13
CA LYS A 212 -7.60 -8.54 8.40
C LYS A 212 -7.13 -7.34 7.60
N ASN A 213 -7.47 -7.32 6.32
CA ASN A 213 -7.35 -6.15 5.47
C ASN A 213 -8.76 -5.62 5.19
N ASP A 214 -9.06 -4.42 5.66
CA ASP A 214 -10.37 -3.79 5.44
C ASP A 214 -10.50 -3.19 4.04
N GLU A 215 -9.36 -2.90 3.39
CA GLU A 215 -9.25 -2.32 2.06
C GLU A 215 -8.24 -3.10 1.23
N SER A 216 -8.36 -3.01 -0.10
CA SER A 216 -7.34 -3.56 -1.01
C SER A 216 -6.03 -2.79 -0.83
N VAL A 217 -4.91 -3.51 -0.76
CA VAL A 217 -3.58 -2.94 -0.60
C VAL A 217 -2.61 -3.51 -1.63
N GLU A 218 -1.71 -2.68 -2.13
CA GLU A 218 -0.64 -3.13 -3.02
C GLU A 218 0.67 -3.27 -2.25
N ARG A 219 1.42 -4.32 -2.57
CA ARG A 219 2.74 -4.59 -2.00
C ARG A 219 3.73 -4.94 -3.08
N ALA A 220 4.92 -4.37 -2.99
CA ALA A 220 6.02 -4.65 -3.89
C ALA A 220 6.85 -5.84 -3.38
N TYR A 221 7.14 -6.75 -4.29
CA TYR A 221 8.00 -7.90 -4.05
C TYR A 221 9.09 -7.97 -5.12
N SER A 222 10.35 -8.13 -4.69
CA SER A 222 11.44 -8.38 -5.61
C SER A 222 11.28 -9.74 -6.28
N MET A 223 11.48 -9.78 -7.58
CA MET A 223 11.45 -11.04 -8.34
C MET A 223 12.70 -11.85 -8.04
N ALA A 224 12.52 -13.11 -7.67
CA ALA A 224 13.59 -14.08 -7.47
C ALA A 224 13.90 -14.85 -8.77
N SER A 225 12.93 -14.95 -9.68
CA SER A 225 13.13 -15.49 -11.03
C SER A 225 13.98 -14.57 -11.89
N TYR A 226 14.63 -15.13 -12.91
CA TYR A 226 15.33 -14.34 -13.91
C TYR A 226 14.55 -14.31 -15.25
N PRO A 227 14.79 -13.31 -16.12
CA PRO A 227 13.92 -13.05 -17.28
C PRO A 227 13.72 -14.22 -18.25
N ALA A 228 14.66 -15.15 -18.36
CA ALA A 228 14.56 -16.29 -19.28
C ALA A 228 13.71 -17.46 -18.75
N GLU A 229 13.17 -17.38 -17.54
CA GLU A 229 12.22 -18.38 -17.00
C GLU A 229 10.82 -18.23 -17.60
N GLY A 230 10.60 -17.20 -18.42
CA GLY A 230 9.40 -17.05 -19.24
C GLY A 230 8.21 -16.49 -18.44
N LYS A 231 7.12 -17.28 -18.32
CA LYS A 231 5.87 -16.83 -17.72
C LYS A 231 5.77 -17.05 -16.22
N GLU A 232 6.67 -17.79 -15.63
CA GLU A 232 6.69 -18.04 -14.19
C GLU A 232 7.47 -16.95 -13.47
N ILE A 233 6.84 -16.31 -12.51
CA ILE A 233 7.45 -15.30 -11.65
C ILE A 233 7.55 -15.85 -10.24
N MET A 234 8.77 -16.03 -9.77
CA MET A 234 9.07 -16.50 -8.42
C MET A 234 9.31 -15.33 -7.47
N LEU A 235 8.74 -15.41 -6.30
CA LEU A 235 8.91 -14.47 -5.20
C LEU A 235 9.24 -15.21 -3.92
N ASN A 236 10.12 -14.65 -3.10
CA ASN A 236 10.32 -15.08 -1.73
C ASN A 236 9.51 -14.16 -0.80
N VAL A 237 8.40 -14.68 -0.31
CA VAL A 237 7.46 -13.92 0.52
C VAL A 237 7.65 -14.27 1.99
N ARG A 238 8.00 -13.26 2.79
CA ARG A 238 8.08 -13.44 4.24
C ARG A 238 6.67 -13.38 4.84
N ILE A 239 6.32 -14.39 5.63
CA ILE A 239 5.11 -14.40 6.43
C ILE A 239 5.29 -13.37 7.55
N ALA A 240 4.41 -12.39 7.61
CA ALA A 240 4.44 -11.38 8.66
C ALA A 240 4.05 -12.00 10.00
N THR A 241 4.90 -11.82 10.99
CA THR A 241 4.62 -12.17 12.38
C THR A 241 4.61 -10.91 13.23
N PRO A 242 3.69 -10.76 14.18
CA PRO A 242 3.70 -9.62 15.08
C PRO A 242 5.00 -9.59 15.90
N PRO A 243 5.48 -8.41 16.31
CA PRO A 243 6.58 -8.30 17.26
C PRO A 243 6.25 -9.05 18.55
N TRP A 244 7.25 -9.67 19.16
CA TRP A 244 7.15 -10.56 20.32
C TRP A 244 6.28 -10.04 21.49
N ASP A 245 6.20 -8.72 21.66
CA ASP A 245 5.46 -8.08 22.76
C ASP A 245 4.06 -7.55 22.35
N CYS A 246 3.62 -7.78 21.12
CA CYS A 246 2.37 -7.21 20.59
C CYS A 246 1.36 -8.31 20.19
N LEU A 247 0.73 -8.92 21.17
CA LEU A 247 -0.40 -9.84 20.97
C LEU A 247 -1.69 -9.16 20.43
N LEU A 248 -1.63 -7.86 20.15
CA LEU A 248 -2.76 -7.04 19.70
C LEU A 248 -2.64 -6.51 18.26
N TYR A 249 -1.62 -6.90 17.51
CA TYR A 249 -1.47 -6.45 16.12
C TYR A 249 -2.32 -7.30 15.17
N THR A 250 -3.51 -6.83 14.90
CA THR A 250 -4.46 -7.46 13.98
C THR A 250 -4.26 -7.06 12.51
N SER A 251 -3.28 -6.23 12.19
CA SER A 251 -2.97 -5.85 10.80
C SER A 251 -1.52 -5.38 10.69
N PRO A 252 -0.75 -5.82 9.68
CA PRO A 252 0.50 -5.15 9.35
C PRO A 252 0.16 -3.74 8.90
N SER A 253 0.42 -2.77 9.77
CA SER A 253 0.30 -1.35 9.42
C SER A 253 1.24 -1.03 8.26
N PRO A 254 0.87 -0.15 7.32
CA PRO A 254 1.79 0.38 6.33
C PRO A 254 3.05 1.03 6.94
N ARG A 255 3.04 1.32 8.25
CA ARG A 255 4.19 1.81 9.00
C ARG A 255 5.19 0.72 9.39
N ASP A 256 4.79 -0.56 9.39
CA ASP A 256 5.67 -1.68 9.73
C ASP A 256 6.62 -2.08 8.58
N ALA A 257 6.52 -1.44 7.42
CA ALA A 257 7.51 -1.52 6.34
C ALA A 257 8.94 -1.07 6.78
N THR A 258 9.07 -0.46 7.95
CA THR A 258 10.38 -0.13 8.54
C THR A 258 11.15 -1.34 9.08
N LEU A 259 10.52 -2.51 9.24
CA LEU A 259 11.18 -3.73 9.69
C LEU A 259 11.84 -4.55 8.56
N SER A 260 11.62 -4.18 7.30
CA SER A 260 12.31 -4.80 6.16
C SER A 260 13.56 -4.02 5.72
N ARG A 261 14.24 -3.33 6.61
CA ARG A 261 15.60 -2.88 6.34
C ARG A 261 16.55 -4.08 6.40
N MET A 262 16.67 -4.79 5.29
CA MET A 262 17.88 -5.53 5.03
C MET A 262 19.00 -4.50 4.85
N PRO A 263 20.12 -4.61 5.56
CA PRO A 263 21.29 -3.79 5.24
C PRO A 263 21.73 -4.16 3.83
N SER A 264 21.73 -3.17 2.94
CA SER A 264 22.41 -3.27 1.65
C SER A 264 23.91 -3.26 1.96
N SER A 265 24.47 -4.44 2.17
CA SER A 265 25.93 -4.62 2.23
C SER A 265 26.26 -6.05 1.84
N ALA A 266 26.52 -6.21 0.56
CA ALA A 266 27.70 -6.90 0.04
C ALA A 266 27.74 -6.68 -1.45
#